data_c06192361656d6e37f7963b38873128d
#
_entry.id   c06192361656d6e37f7963b38873128d
#
_cell.length_a   1.000
_cell.length_b   1.000
_cell.length_c   1.000
_cell.angle_alpha   90.00
_cell.angle_beta   90.00
_cell.angle_gamma   90.00
#
_symmetry.space_group_name_H-M   'P 1'
#
loop_
_entity.id
_entity.type
_entity.pdbx_description
1 polymer ?
#
loop_
_entity_poly.entity_id
_entity_poly.type
_entity_poly.pdbx_seq_one_letter_code
_entity_poly.pdbx_strand_id
1 'polypeptide(L)'
;MTLEIQMNVEKAKLGDKQAKEYLIDCFKPLFYKMMLFMPSGKRDREELFQDSVLILLEAVNRYDPSKNVPFEAYIRDQLKFFYYNQLKKREADCSLDTGWEEGNAFINFMADEENRIEDFIEDKEEYKVLHEALTQLTQKQRKVIEDFYIKRKKLGLIAKELGCSYGVAVKYKEKALIKLKKIVKVS
;
A
#
# COMPACT_ATOMS: atom_id res chain seq x y z
N MET A 1 14.41 10.25 -11.87
CA MET A 1 13.41 9.98 -10.83
C MET A 1 13.86 10.43 -9.44
N THR A 2 15.02 10.06 -8.96
CA THR A 2 15.58 10.54 -7.66
C THR A 2 15.63 12.05 -7.57
N LEU A 3 16.07 12.75 -8.64
CA LEU A 3 16.07 14.22 -8.70
C LEU A 3 14.66 14.82 -8.61
N GLU A 4 13.69 14.23 -9.26
CA GLU A 4 12.30 14.71 -9.26
C GLU A 4 11.66 14.56 -7.87
N ILE A 5 11.90 13.42 -7.18
CA ILE A 5 11.45 13.22 -5.80
C ILE A 5 12.11 14.25 -4.88
N GLN A 6 13.42 14.44 -5.01
CA GLN A 6 14.15 15.40 -4.19
C GLN A 6 13.64 16.83 -4.36
N MET A 7 13.38 17.26 -5.60
CA MET A 7 12.78 18.58 -5.88
C MET A 7 11.38 18.71 -5.24
N ASN A 8 10.57 17.66 -5.29
CA ASN A 8 9.24 17.69 -4.67
C ASN A 8 9.32 17.63 -3.13
N VAL A 9 10.31 16.96 -2.55
CA VAL A 9 10.56 17.00 -1.10
C VAL A 9 10.88 18.43 -0.65
N GLU A 10 11.73 19.14 -1.37
CA GLU A 10 12.07 20.55 -1.04
C GLU A 10 10.84 21.47 -1.15
N LYS A 11 10.06 21.36 -2.22
CA LYS A 11 8.81 22.11 -2.40
C LYS A 11 7.79 21.77 -1.31
N ALA A 12 7.64 20.51 -0.98
CA ALA A 12 6.72 20.05 0.06
C ALA A 12 7.10 20.58 1.44
N LYS A 13 8.40 20.70 1.76
CA LYS A 13 8.89 21.37 2.97
C LYS A 13 8.47 22.84 3.05
N LEU A 14 8.41 23.51 1.92
CA LEU A 14 7.96 24.91 1.82
C LEU A 14 6.42 25.04 1.86
N GLY A 15 5.70 23.93 2.01
CA GLY A 15 4.25 23.91 2.16
C GLY A 15 3.48 23.67 0.88
N ASP A 16 4.14 23.44 -0.27
CA ASP A 16 3.49 23.20 -1.55
C ASP A 16 2.59 21.95 -1.48
N LYS A 17 1.29 22.15 -1.71
CA LYS A 17 0.29 21.07 -1.66
C LYS A 17 0.44 20.10 -2.82
N GLN A 18 0.73 20.58 -4.03
CA GLN A 18 0.88 19.73 -5.21
C GLN A 18 2.10 18.81 -5.06
N ALA A 19 3.19 19.32 -4.51
CA ALA A 19 4.37 18.53 -4.20
C ALA A 19 4.08 17.44 -3.15
N LYS A 20 3.28 17.75 -2.12
CA LYS A 20 2.85 16.76 -1.12
C LYS A 20 1.96 15.66 -1.74
N GLU A 21 0.98 16.03 -2.55
CA GLU A 21 0.11 15.09 -3.27
C GLU A 21 0.94 14.19 -4.21
N TYR A 22 1.87 14.77 -4.96
CA TYR A 22 2.79 14.03 -5.81
C TYR A 22 3.58 12.98 -5.03
N LEU A 23 4.16 13.35 -3.88
CA LEU A 23 4.91 12.42 -3.04
C LEU A 23 4.01 11.31 -2.49
N ILE A 24 2.80 11.64 -2.02
CA ILE A 24 1.84 10.63 -1.57
C ILE A 24 1.55 9.63 -2.69
N ASP A 25 1.28 10.10 -3.89
CA ASP A 25 0.99 9.23 -5.04
C ASP A 25 2.19 8.36 -5.43
N CYS A 26 3.40 8.90 -5.35
CA CYS A 26 4.62 8.14 -5.59
C CYS A 26 4.83 7.01 -4.58
N PHE A 27 4.50 7.22 -3.30
CA PHE A 27 4.75 6.25 -2.24
C PHE A 27 3.53 5.38 -1.88
N LYS A 28 2.35 5.62 -2.45
CA LYS A 28 1.16 4.76 -2.30
C LYS A 28 1.44 3.27 -2.50
N PRO A 29 2.16 2.83 -3.54
CA PRO A 29 2.44 1.41 -3.74
C PRO A 29 3.21 0.80 -2.55
N LEU A 30 4.18 1.55 -2.01
CA LEU A 30 4.94 1.14 -0.83
C LEU A 30 4.04 0.99 0.41
N PHE A 31 3.11 1.93 0.63
CA PHE A 31 2.15 1.86 1.73
C PHE A 31 1.30 0.59 1.63
N TYR A 32 0.72 0.33 0.46
CA TYR A 32 -0.08 -0.87 0.25
C TYR A 32 0.72 -2.16 0.42
N LYS A 33 1.97 -2.21 -0.08
CA LYS A 33 2.84 -3.38 0.12
C LYS A 33 3.08 -3.64 1.60
N MET A 34 3.43 -2.62 2.37
CA MET A 34 3.65 -2.79 3.81
C MET A 34 2.38 -3.22 4.55
N MET A 35 1.22 -2.68 4.16
CA MET A 35 -0.06 -3.11 4.71
C MET A 35 -0.44 -4.56 4.40
N LEU A 36 0.12 -5.18 3.34
CA LEU A 36 -0.14 -6.60 3.04
C LEU A 36 0.39 -7.53 4.13
N PHE A 37 1.48 -7.15 4.79
CA PHE A 37 2.08 -7.91 5.89
C PHE A 37 1.39 -7.69 7.23
N MET A 38 0.47 -6.72 7.31
CA MET A 38 -0.28 -6.50 8.55
C MET A 38 -1.44 -7.49 8.64
N PRO A 39 -1.53 -8.26 9.74
CA PRO A 39 -2.61 -9.21 9.93
C PRO A 39 -3.97 -8.51 9.95
N SER A 40 -4.99 -9.17 9.41
CA SER A 40 -6.37 -8.69 9.44
C SER A 40 -6.85 -8.59 10.88
N GLY A 41 -7.12 -7.41 11.39
CA GLY A 41 -7.55 -7.23 12.79
C GLY A 41 -8.10 -5.84 13.09
N LYS A 42 -8.07 -5.46 14.36
CA LYS A 42 -8.77 -4.31 14.96
C LYS A 42 -8.53 -2.93 14.31
N ARG A 43 -7.43 -2.70 13.58
CA ARG A 43 -7.22 -1.45 12.85
C ARG A 43 -7.74 -1.55 11.44
N ASP A 44 -8.48 -0.54 11.02
CA ASP A 44 -8.92 -0.39 9.63
C ASP A 44 -7.69 -0.11 8.75
N ARG A 45 -7.69 -0.65 7.54
CA ARG A 45 -6.64 -0.37 6.54
C ARG A 45 -6.63 1.09 6.11
N GLU A 46 -7.75 1.75 6.21
CA GLU A 46 -7.89 3.18 6.01
C GLU A 46 -7.04 3.96 7.03
N GLU A 47 -7.11 3.58 8.31
CA GLU A 47 -6.29 4.19 9.38
C GLU A 47 -4.80 3.96 9.13
N LEU A 48 -4.40 2.74 8.76
CA LEU A 48 -3.00 2.44 8.45
C LEU A 48 -2.49 3.22 7.24
N PHE A 49 -3.33 3.44 6.25
CA PHE A 49 -2.98 4.27 5.11
C PHE A 49 -2.80 5.73 5.52
N GLN A 50 -3.72 6.28 6.31
CA GLN A 50 -3.63 7.65 6.83
C GLN A 50 -2.38 7.84 7.70
N ASP A 51 -2.08 6.89 8.58
CA ASP A 51 -0.85 6.89 9.37
C ASP A 51 0.40 6.90 8.47
N SER A 52 0.41 6.10 7.39
CA SER A 52 1.53 6.09 6.44
C SER A 52 1.71 7.44 5.73
N VAL A 53 0.61 8.11 5.38
CA VAL A 53 0.63 9.46 4.81
C VAL A 53 1.19 10.47 5.82
N LEU A 54 0.77 10.39 7.09
CA LEU A 54 1.29 11.26 8.15
C LEU A 54 2.79 11.06 8.33
N ILE A 55 3.26 9.81 8.36
CA ILE A 55 4.69 9.48 8.47
C ILE A 55 5.46 10.04 7.29
N LEU A 56 4.93 9.94 6.05
CA LEU A 56 5.56 10.54 4.88
C LEU A 56 5.71 12.07 5.04
N LEU A 57 4.65 12.75 5.45
CA LEU A 57 4.67 14.20 5.61
C LEU A 57 5.61 14.65 6.74
N GLU A 58 5.68 13.90 7.84
CA GLU A 58 6.66 14.12 8.89
C GLU A 58 8.08 13.85 8.41
N ALA A 59 8.29 12.77 7.64
CA ALA A 59 9.57 12.43 7.05
C ALA A 59 10.06 13.54 6.11
N VAL A 60 9.19 14.12 5.28
CA VAL A 60 9.51 15.28 4.44
C VAL A 60 10.05 16.41 5.27
N ASN A 61 9.42 16.76 6.39
CA ASN A 61 9.85 17.86 7.24
C ASN A 61 11.19 17.60 7.96
N ARG A 62 11.46 16.34 8.33
CA ARG A 62 12.65 15.92 9.09
C ARG A 62 13.83 15.51 8.21
N TYR A 63 13.60 15.29 6.93
CA TYR A 63 14.63 14.81 6.02
C TYR A 63 15.77 15.82 5.87
N ASP A 64 16.99 15.33 6.00
CA ASP A 64 18.22 16.10 5.86
C ASP A 64 19.08 15.53 4.71
N PRO A 65 19.14 16.22 3.56
CA PRO A 65 19.89 15.74 2.40
C PRO A 65 21.41 15.70 2.66
N SER A 66 21.93 16.39 3.67
CA SER A 66 23.37 16.39 4.00
C SER A 66 23.87 15.02 4.49
N LYS A 67 22.97 14.15 4.92
CA LYS A 67 23.28 12.80 5.39
C LYS A 67 23.58 11.79 4.26
N ASN A 68 23.54 12.20 3.00
CA ASN A 68 23.80 11.35 1.82
C ASN A 68 22.93 10.06 1.76
N VAL A 69 21.76 10.08 2.36
CA VAL A 69 20.78 9.01 2.27
C VAL A 69 19.65 9.47 1.34
N PRO A 70 19.32 8.75 0.26
CA PRO A 70 18.18 9.10 -0.58
C PRO A 70 16.87 9.16 0.21
N PHE A 71 15.98 10.11 -0.14
CA PHE A 71 14.70 10.25 0.56
C PHE A 71 13.87 8.97 0.54
N GLU A 72 13.92 8.24 -0.57
CA GLU A 72 13.23 6.96 -0.76
C GLU A 72 13.67 5.91 0.26
N ALA A 73 14.97 5.82 0.52
CA ALA A 73 15.51 4.92 1.54
C ALA A 73 15.10 5.38 2.95
N TYR A 74 15.18 6.68 3.21
CA TYR A 74 14.80 7.26 4.49
C TYR A 74 13.33 7.01 4.85
N ILE A 75 12.39 7.28 3.93
CA ILE A 75 10.97 7.04 4.18
C ILE A 75 10.64 5.56 4.33
N ARG A 76 11.29 4.67 3.55
CA ARG A 76 11.13 3.23 3.68
C ARG A 76 11.45 2.77 5.10
N ASP A 77 12.57 3.22 5.64
CA ASP A 77 12.99 2.83 6.98
C ASP A 77 12.06 3.37 8.07
N GLN A 78 11.54 4.61 7.91
CA GLN A 78 10.52 5.16 8.81
C GLN A 78 9.24 4.32 8.81
N LEU A 79 8.76 3.92 7.63
CA LEU A 79 7.59 3.07 7.48
C LEU A 79 7.84 1.65 8.03
N LYS A 80 9.00 1.05 7.74
CA LYS A 80 9.40 -0.26 8.32
C LYS A 80 9.32 -0.22 9.84
N PHE A 81 9.92 0.80 10.45
CA PHE A 81 9.93 0.97 11.90
C PHE A 81 8.51 1.14 12.48
N PHE A 82 7.67 1.92 11.82
CA PHE A 82 6.28 2.10 12.22
C PHE A 82 5.50 0.78 12.19
N TYR A 83 5.54 0.07 11.06
CA TYR A 83 4.80 -1.19 10.91
C TYR A 83 5.32 -2.28 11.85
N TYR A 84 6.63 -2.35 12.08
CA TYR A 84 7.22 -3.24 13.07
C TYR A 84 6.70 -2.96 14.49
N ASN A 85 6.64 -1.70 14.88
CA ASN A 85 6.09 -1.33 16.18
C ASN A 85 4.58 -1.62 16.31
N GLN A 86 3.83 -1.50 15.21
CA GLN A 86 2.43 -1.91 15.21
C GLN A 86 2.27 -3.42 15.42
N LEU A 87 3.13 -4.22 14.81
CA LEU A 87 3.15 -5.68 15.05
C LEU A 87 3.49 -6.00 16.50
N LYS A 88 4.54 -5.41 17.06
CA LYS A 88 4.95 -5.62 18.47
C LYS A 88 3.86 -5.24 19.48
N LYS A 89 3.15 -4.15 19.27
CA LYS A 89 2.03 -3.77 20.15
C LYS A 89 0.93 -4.83 20.15
N ARG A 90 0.71 -5.50 19.03
CA ARG A 90 -0.30 -6.57 18.93
C ARG A 90 0.12 -7.83 19.68
N GLU A 91 1.41 -8.14 19.74
CA GLU A 91 1.92 -9.28 20.53
C GLU A 91 1.66 -9.10 22.01
N ALA A 92 1.82 -7.89 22.51
CA ALA A 92 1.55 -7.58 23.93
C ALA A 92 0.05 -7.69 24.26
N ASP A 93 -0.83 -7.50 23.26
CA ASP A 93 -2.29 -7.55 23.42
C ASP A 93 -2.91 -8.93 23.10
N CYS A 94 -2.19 -9.82 22.43
CA CYS A 94 -2.64 -11.17 22.09
C CYS A 94 -1.96 -12.22 22.96
N SER A 95 -2.80 -12.96 23.71
CA SER A 95 -2.42 -14.18 24.43
C SER A 95 -1.75 -15.21 23.51
N LEU A 96 -0.74 -15.87 24.00
CA LEU A 96 0.24 -16.83 23.54
C LEU A 96 -0.12 -17.93 22.50
N ASP A 97 -1.29 -17.91 21.85
CA ASP A 97 -1.82 -19.08 21.15
C ASP A 97 -2.04 -18.94 19.62
N THR A 98 -1.62 -17.84 19.00
CA THR A 98 -1.71 -17.68 17.54
C THR A 98 -0.33 -17.66 16.90
N GLY A 99 -0.03 -18.72 16.14
CA GLY A 99 1.25 -18.96 15.48
C GLY A 99 1.73 -17.80 14.59
N TRP A 100 2.95 -17.48 14.79
CA TRP A 100 3.78 -16.38 14.31
C TRP A 100 4.23 -16.45 12.83
N GLU A 101 3.45 -17.05 11.95
CA GLU A 101 3.86 -17.16 10.54
C GLU A 101 3.84 -15.80 9.80
N GLU A 102 2.89 -14.92 10.13
CA GLU A 102 2.75 -13.63 9.45
C GLU A 102 3.78 -12.58 9.92
N GLY A 103 4.17 -12.62 11.19
CA GLY A 103 5.23 -11.75 11.72
C GLY A 103 6.61 -12.07 11.14
N ASN A 104 6.91 -13.34 10.94
CA ASN A 104 8.15 -13.80 10.30
C ASN A 104 8.22 -13.36 8.82
N ALA A 105 7.12 -13.34 8.09
CA ALA A 105 7.08 -12.86 6.71
C ALA A 105 7.45 -11.38 6.61
N PHE A 106 6.98 -10.54 7.55
CA PHE A 106 7.35 -9.12 7.60
C PHE A 106 8.82 -8.91 8.01
N ILE A 107 9.33 -9.70 8.98
CA ILE A 107 10.73 -9.64 9.39
C ILE A 107 11.65 -10.07 8.24
N ASN A 108 11.30 -11.12 7.51
CA ASN A 108 12.04 -11.56 6.33
C ASN A 108 12.01 -10.50 5.21
N PHE A 109 10.86 -9.86 4.98
CA PHE A 109 10.76 -8.74 4.06
C PHE A 109 11.62 -7.54 4.48
N MET A 110 11.77 -7.30 5.78
CA MET A 110 12.66 -6.25 6.29
C MET A 110 14.14 -6.58 6.13
N ALA A 111 14.51 -7.88 6.23
CA ALA A 111 15.87 -8.35 6.09
C ALA A 111 16.35 -8.42 4.64
N ASP A 112 15.43 -8.40 3.67
CA ASP A 112 15.73 -8.46 2.26
C ASP A 112 16.24 -7.09 1.77
N GLU A 113 17.56 -6.92 1.74
CA GLU A 113 18.24 -5.69 1.28
C GLU A 113 18.05 -5.44 -0.22
N GLU A 114 17.62 -6.45 -1.00
CA GLU A 114 17.38 -6.34 -2.44
C GLU A 114 16.04 -5.67 -2.79
N ASN A 115 15.16 -5.41 -1.81
CA ASN A 115 13.94 -4.65 -2.01
C ASN A 115 14.24 -3.15 -2.19
N ARG A 116 14.87 -2.80 -3.30
CA ARG A 116 15.10 -1.41 -3.68
C ARG A 116 13.78 -0.73 -3.99
N ILE A 117 13.63 0.52 -3.56
CA ILE A 117 12.50 1.37 -3.96
C ILE A 117 12.50 1.59 -5.47
N GLU A 118 13.68 1.52 -6.10
CA GLU A 118 13.82 1.58 -7.55
C GLU A 118 12.96 0.54 -8.25
N ASP A 119 12.89 -0.71 -7.73
CA ASP A 119 11.99 -1.76 -8.27
C ASP A 119 10.50 -1.38 -8.12
N PHE A 120 10.13 -0.64 -7.06
CA PHE A 120 8.75 -0.13 -6.87
C PHE A 120 8.41 1.07 -7.75
N ILE A 121 9.43 1.77 -8.19
CA ILE A 121 9.28 2.97 -8.99
C ILE A 121 9.37 2.63 -10.48
N GLU A 122 10.10 1.58 -10.86
CA GLU A 122 10.04 0.98 -12.20
C GLU A 122 8.63 0.43 -12.49
N ASP A 123 7.94 -0.08 -11.50
CA ASP A 123 6.51 -0.46 -11.56
C ASP A 123 5.53 0.72 -11.77
N LYS A 124 6.00 1.97 -11.96
CA LYS A 124 5.09 3.11 -12.23
C LYS A 124 4.31 2.93 -13.52
N GLU A 125 4.91 2.34 -14.53
CA GLU A 125 4.20 2.02 -15.77
C GLU A 125 3.21 0.89 -15.54
N GLU A 126 3.61 -0.17 -14.85
CA GLU A 126 2.69 -1.26 -14.47
C GLU A 126 1.57 -0.76 -13.53
N TYR A 127 1.90 0.13 -12.59
CA TYR A 127 0.89 0.75 -11.71
C TYR A 127 -0.07 1.65 -12.48
N LYS A 128 0.41 2.44 -13.45
CA LYS A 128 -0.46 3.23 -14.34
C LYS A 128 -1.36 2.32 -15.17
N VAL A 129 -0.78 1.29 -15.79
CA VAL A 129 -1.53 0.28 -16.56
C VAL A 129 -2.57 -0.41 -15.68
N LEU A 130 -2.22 -0.80 -14.46
CA LEU A 130 -3.16 -1.40 -13.51
C LEU A 130 -4.25 -0.41 -13.09
N HIS A 131 -3.87 0.84 -12.80
CA HIS A 131 -4.84 1.89 -12.44
C HIS A 131 -5.82 2.16 -13.57
N GLU A 132 -5.33 2.31 -14.79
CA GLU A 132 -6.16 2.46 -16.00
C GLU A 132 -7.04 1.23 -16.22
N ALA A 133 -6.51 0.03 -16.01
CA ALA A 133 -7.29 -1.20 -16.09
C ALA A 133 -8.42 -1.24 -15.04
N LEU A 134 -8.17 -0.76 -13.83
CA LEU A 134 -9.19 -0.65 -12.77
C LEU A 134 -10.29 0.36 -13.15
N THR A 135 -9.97 1.44 -13.85
CA THR A 135 -10.99 2.39 -14.32
C THR A 135 -11.92 1.79 -15.37
N GLN A 136 -11.47 0.80 -16.13
CA GLN A 136 -12.29 0.09 -17.12
C GLN A 136 -13.26 -0.93 -16.51
N LEU A 137 -13.13 -1.25 -15.23
CA LEU A 137 -14.05 -2.12 -14.52
C LEU A 137 -15.38 -1.41 -14.25
N THR A 138 -16.48 -2.17 -14.24
CA THR A 138 -17.74 -1.62 -13.75
C THR A 138 -17.63 -1.28 -12.26
N GLN A 139 -18.42 -0.33 -11.78
CA GLN A 139 -18.39 0.12 -10.40
C GLN A 139 -18.51 -1.04 -9.38
N LYS A 140 -19.37 -2.04 -9.66
CA LYS A 140 -19.52 -3.24 -8.81
C LYS A 140 -18.29 -4.15 -8.87
N GLN A 141 -17.70 -4.32 -10.05
CA GLN A 141 -16.48 -5.12 -10.22
C GLN A 141 -15.29 -4.47 -9.52
N ARG A 142 -15.12 -3.16 -9.69
CA ARG A 142 -14.06 -2.39 -9.05
C ARG A 142 -14.19 -2.47 -7.53
N LYS A 143 -15.38 -2.22 -6.98
CA LYS A 143 -15.63 -2.32 -5.54
C LYS A 143 -15.30 -3.72 -4.99
N VAL A 144 -15.66 -4.80 -5.70
CA VAL A 144 -15.31 -6.16 -5.26
C VAL A 144 -13.79 -6.37 -5.22
N ILE A 145 -13.07 -5.91 -6.24
CA ILE A 145 -11.61 -6.04 -6.29
C ILE A 145 -10.96 -5.22 -5.17
N GLU A 146 -11.32 -3.95 -4.99
CA GLU A 146 -10.80 -3.08 -3.94
C GLU A 146 -11.09 -3.66 -2.55
N ASP A 147 -12.34 -4.02 -2.27
CA ASP A 147 -12.74 -4.52 -0.95
C ASP A 147 -12.12 -5.89 -0.63
N PHE A 148 -11.95 -6.77 -1.65
CA PHE A 148 -11.40 -8.11 -1.44
C PHE A 148 -9.87 -8.11 -1.36
N TYR A 149 -9.18 -7.49 -2.33
CA TYR A 149 -7.71 -7.56 -2.41
C TYR A 149 -7.01 -6.47 -1.60
N ILE A 150 -7.54 -5.24 -1.59
CA ILE A 150 -6.93 -4.12 -0.89
C ILE A 150 -7.40 -4.09 0.57
N LYS A 151 -8.72 -4.09 0.81
CA LYS A 151 -9.29 -4.02 2.17
C LYS A 151 -9.41 -5.38 2.87
N ARG A 152 -9.05 -6.48 2.18
CA ARG A 152 -9.07 -7.86 2.72
C ARG A 152 -10.40 -8.27 3.36
N LYS A 153 -11.51 -7.69 2.92
CA LYS A 153 -12.85 -8.07 3.38
C LYS A 153 -13.23 -9.48 2.91
N LYS A 154 -13.96 -10.20 3.76
CA LYS A 154 -14.54 -11.49 3.36
C LYS A 154 -15.59 -11.27 2.26
N LEU A 155 -15.57 -12.10 1.22
CA LEU A 155 -16.46 -11.96 0.06
C LEU A 155 -17.96 -11.97 0.43
N GLY A 156 -18.32 -12.67 1.52
CA GLY A 156 -19.67 -12.67 2.06
C GLY A 156 -20.14 -11.31 2.61
N LEU A 157 -19.20 -10.52 3.20
CA LEU A 157 -19.47 -9.14 3.64
C LEU A 157 -19.64 -8.22 2.44
N ILE A 158 -18.76 -8.34 1.45
CA ILE A 158 -18.83 -7.57 0.20
C ILE A 158 -20.14 -7.83 -0.53
N ALA A 159 -20.60 -9.09 -0.58
CA ALA A 159 -21.89 -9.44 -1.15
C ALA A 159 -23.07 -8.73 -0.45
N LYS A 160 -23.05 -8.69 0.90
CA LYS A 160 -24.06 -7.97 1.69
C LYS A 160 -24.02 -6.46 1.42
N GLU A 161 -22.82 -5.85 1.39
CA GLU A 161 -22.65 -4.42 1.09
C GLU A 161 -23.08 -4.03 -0.33
N LEU A 162 -22.96 -4.96 -1.29
CA LEU A 162 -23.40 -4.77 -2.67
C LEU A 162 -24.89 -5.11 -2.90
N GLY A 163 -25.59 -5.61 -1.88
CA GLY A 163 -26.97 -6.07 -2.01
C GLY A 163 -27.14 -7.24 -2.95
N CYS A 164 -26.17 -8.17 -3.01
CA CYS A 164 -26.21 -9.31 -3.92
C CYS A 164 -25.89 -10.63 -3.21
N SER A 165 -26.19 -11.75 -3.87
CA SER A 165 -25.83 -13.07 -3.34
C SER A 165 -24.32 -13.33 -3.42
N TYR A 166 -23.81 -14.21 -2.56
CA TYR A 166 -22.40 -14.63 -2.56
C TYR A 166 -21.93 -15.09 -3.94
N GLY A 167 -22.73 -15.91 -4.65
CA GLY A 167 -22.38 -16.39 -5.99
C GLY A 167 -22.26 -15.26 -7.02
N VAL A 168 -23.05 -14.19 -6.88
CA VAL A 168 -22.94 -13.00 -7.75
C VAL A 168 -21.67 -12.22 -7.45
N ALA A 169 -21.29 -12.06 -6.18
CA ALA A 169 -20.02 -11.43 -5.81
C ALA A 169 -18.80 -12.22 -6.34
N VAL A 170 -18.84 -13.56 -6.28
CA VAL A 170 -17.83 -14.42 -6.91
C VAL A 170 -17.72 -14.15 -8.41
N LYS A 171 -18.85 -14.12 -9.13
CA LYS A 171 -18.87 -13.83 -10.57
C LYS A 171 -18.34 -12.43 -10.90
N TYR A 172 -18.62 -11.42 -10.07
CA TYR A 172 -18.03 -10.07 -10.26
C TYR A 172 -16.51 -10.10 -10.10
N LYS A 173 -15.99 -10.80 -9.10
CA LYS A 173 -14.55 -10.97 -8.89
C LYS A 173 -13.88 -11.66 -10.08
N GLU A 174 -14.42 -12.79 -10.53
CA GLU A 174 -13.87 -13.55 -11.66
C GLU A 174 -13.87 -12.74 -12.97
N LYS A 175 -15.00 -12.10 -13.30
CA LYS A 175 -15.10 -11.25 -14.49
C LYS A 175 -14.14 -10.07 -14.44
N ALA A 176 -13.95 -9.46 -13.27
CA ALA A 176 -13.00 -8.39 -13.07
C ALA A 176 -11.56 -8.86 -13.31
N LEU A 177 -11.16 -10.02 -12.73
CA LEU A 177 -9.83 -10.58 -12.93
C LEU A 177 -9.55 -10.94 -14.39
N ILE A 178 -10.54 -11.50 -15.11
CA ILE A 178 -10.40 -11.81 -16.53
C ILE A 178 -10.17 -10.52 -17.34
N LYS A 179 -10.90 -9.44 -17.04
CA LYS A 179 -10.70 -8.14 -17.69
C LYS A 179 -9.32 -7.56 -17.40
N LEU A 180 -8.92 -7.54 -16.13
CA LEU A 180 -7.60 -7.04 -15.72
C LEU A 180 -6.47 -7.81 -16.40
N LYS A 181 -6.55 -9.16 -16.42
CA LYS A 181 -5.56 -9.99 -17.11
C LYS A 181 -5.44 -9.70 -18.61
N LYS A 182 -6.55 -9.38 -19.28
CA LYS A 182 -6.51 -9.03 -20.70
C LYS A 182 -5.80 -7.70 -20.94
N ILE A 183 -6.05 -6.70 -20.10
CA ILE A 183 -5.48 -5.37 -20.27
C ILE A 183 -4.00 -5.37 -19.95
N VAL A 184 -3.60 -5.97 -18.81
CA VAL A 184 -2.20 -6.03 -18.37
C VAL A 184 -1.32 -6.92 -19.27
N LYS A 185 -1.88 -7.90 -20.00
CA LYS A 185 -1.11 -8.72 -20.97
C LYS A 185 -0.93 -8.07 -22.35
N VAL A 186 -1.64 -7.01 -22.65
CA VAL A 186 -1.61 -6.33 -23.96
C VAL A 186 -0.71 -5.08 -23.92
N SER A 187 -0.30 -4.67 -22.71
CA SER A 187 0.66 -3.60 -22.49
C SER A 187 2.05 -4.16 -22.23
#